data_92e2d9d75d0e96f66928fd75f892c891
#
_entry.id   92e2d9d75d0e96f66928fd75f892c891
#
_cell.length_a   1.000
_cell.length_b   1.000
_cell.length_c   1.000
_cell.angle_alpha   90.00
_cell.angle_beta   90.00
_cell.angle_gamma   90.00
#
_symmetry.space_group_name_H-M   'P 1'
#
loop_
_entity.id
_entity.type
_entity.pdbx_description
1 polymer ?
#
loop_
_entity_poly.entity_id
_entity_poly.type
_entity_poly.pdbx_seq_one_letter_code
_entity_poly.pdbx_strand_id
1 'polypeptide(L)'
;AAMSCLLEVKDLNVHYGAIHAIHDVSLNVEEGEIVTLIGANGAGKTTILHTISGLHKATSGNVTMEGNNLLKTEPSKIITLGMAHVPEGRHVFSQMSVEENLEMGAFIFSKDKSGIEASIKDVYERFPRLRERRRQLAGTLSGGEQQMLAVGRALMSHPKILLMDEPSMGLSPLLVKEIFKIIEEVHKQGITILLVEQNAKMALSIAD
;
A
#
# COMPACT_ATOMS: atom_id res chain seq x y z
N ALA A 1 -12.15 -23.02 -7.72
CA ALA A 1 -10.81 -23.18 -7.14
C ALA A 1 -10.85 -22.55 -5.75
N ALA A 2 -10.36 -23.24 -4.74
CA ALA A 2 -10.27 -22.67 -3.39
C ALA A 2 -9.32 -21.47 -3.44
N MET A 3 -9.78 -20.29 -3.00
CA MET A 3 -8.92 -19.13 -2.84
C MET A 3 -7.84 -19.47 -1.82
N SER A 4 -6.60 -19.13 -2.10
CA SER A 4 -5.49 -19.34 -1.17
C SER A 4 -5.31 -18.12 -0.28
N CYS A 5 -5.15 -18.33 1.02
CA CYS A 5 -4.87 -17.25 1.95
C CYS A 5 -3.46 -16.67 1.67
N LEU A 6 -3.40 -15.41 1.26
CA LEU A 6 -2.14 -14.73 0.98
C LEU A 6 -1.53 -14.15 2.26
N LEU A 7 -2.34 -13.49 3.07
CA LEU A 7 -1.94 -12.86 4.33
C LEU A 7 -2.84 -13.35 5.46
N GLU A 8 -2.23 -13.83 6.56
CA GLU A 8 -2.93 -14.20 7.78
C GLU A 8 -2.39 -13.41 8.97
N VAL A 9 -3.27 -12.73 9.67
CA VAL A 9 -3.00 -12.08 10.95
C VAL A 9 -3.79 -12.82 12.01
N LYS A 10 -3.12 -13.32 13.05
CA LYS A 10 -3.75 -14.12 14.09
C LYS A 10 -3.37 -13.63 15.48
N ASP A 11 -4.38 -13.33 16.29
CA ASP A 11 -4.26 -12.93 17.69
C ASP A 11 -3.22 -11.81 17.90
N LEU A 12 -3.22 -10.81 17.03
CA LEU A 12 -2.25 -9.73 17.04
C LEU A 12 -2.51 -8.78 18.21
N ASN A 13 -1.47 -8.55 19.01
CA ASN A 13 -1.44 -7.58 20.10
C ASN A 13 -0.27 -6.63 19.91
N VAL A 14 -0.53 -5.34 20.05
CA VAL A 14 0.49 -4.30 19.91
C VAL A 14 0.33 -3.28 21.02
N HIS A 15 1.46 -2.93 21.63
CA HIS A 15 1.54 -1.91 22.69
C HIS A 15 2.44 -0.76 22.27
N TYR A 16 2.05 0.45 22.68
CA TYR A 16 2.90 1.63 22.69
C TYR A 16 3.15 2.00 24.15
N GLY A 17 4.28 1.53 24.72
CA GLY A 17 4.52 1.66 26.14
C GLY A 17 3.43 0.98 26.97
N ALA A 18 2.73 1.74 27.81
CA ALA A 18 1.61 1.23 28.61
C ALA A 18 0.28 1.14 27.83
N ILE A 19 0.19 1.69 26.63
CA ILE A 19 -1.03 1.72 25.82
C ILE A 19 -1.14 0.45 25.00
N HIS A 20 -2.19 -0.33 25.21
CA HIS A 20 -2.53 -1.48 24.40
C HIS A 20 -3.33 -1.03 23.16
N ALA A 21 -2.64 -0.78 22.06
CA ALA A 21 -3.23 -0.22 20.85
C ALA A 21 -4.04 -1.24 20.04
N ILE A 22 -3.59 -2.48 19.97
CA ILE A 22 -4.23 -3.58 19.23
C ILE A 22 -4.46 -4.74 20.19
N HIS A 23 -5.72 -5.23 20.24
CA HIS A 23 -6.20 -6.29 21.11
C HIS A 23 -6.67 -7.51 20.29
N ASP A 24 -5.94 -8.59 20.33
CA ASP A 24 -6.32 -9.89 19.77
C ASP A 24 -6.97 -9.79 18.37
N VAL A 25 -6.36 -9.02 17.47
CA VAL A 25 -6.89 -8.82 16.12
C VAL A 25 -6.50 -9.99 15.22
N SER A 26 -7.50 -10.57 14.56
CA SER A 26 -7.31 -11.61 13.56
C SER A 26 -8.02 -11.23 12.26
N LEU A 27 -7.32 -11.40 11.14
CA LEU A 27 -7.88 -11.19 9.80
C LEU A 27 -7.12 -12.02 8.77
N ASN A 28 -7.81 -12.37 7.70
CA ASN A 28 -7.23 -13.08 6.57
C ASN A 28 -7.50 -12.30 5.30
N VAL A 29 -6.53 -12.30 4.39
CA VAL A 29 -6.67 -11.73 3.06
C VAL A 29 -6.38 -12.83 2.05
N GLU A 30 -7.40 -13.20 1.27
CA GLU A 30 -7.27 -14.17 0.20
C GLU A 30 -6.60 -13.53 -1.03
N GLU A 31 -5.94 -14.35 -1.81
CA GLU A 31 -5.34 -13.87 -3.06
C GLU A 31 -6.41 -13.32 -4.00
N GLY A 32 -6.20 -12.10 -4.49
CA GLY A 32 -7.12 -11.42 -5.38
C GLY A 32 -8.27 -10.67 -4.70
N GLU A 33 -8.32 -10.62 -3.37
CA GLU A 33 -9.33 -9.87 -2.62
C GLU A 33 -8.96 -8.40 -2.41
N ILE A 34 -10.00 -7.56 -2.23
CA ILE A 34 -9.87 -6.29 -1.52
C ILE A 34 -10.49 -6.46 -0.14
N VAL A 35 -9.67 -6.38 0.89
CA VAL A 35 -10.13 -6.34 2.28
C VAL A 35 -9.99 -4.92 2.81
N THR A 36 -11.04 -4.40 3.43
CA THR A 36 -11.07 -3.05 3.96
C THR A 36 -11.28 -3.06 5.46
N LEU A 37 -10.40 -2.34 6.18
CA LEU A 37 -10.56 -2.06 7.60
C LEU A 37 -11.19 -0.68 7.73
N ILE A 38 -12.41 -0.64 8.25
CA ILE A 38 -13.20 0.58 8.41
C ILE A 38 -13.32 0.92 9.90
N GLY A 39 -13.27 2.19 10.23
CA GLY A 39 -13.51 2.65 11.60
C GLY A 39 -13.18 4.11 11.76
N ALA A 40 -13.65 4.69 12.87
CA ALA A 40 -13.32 6.06 13.24
C ALA A 40 -11.81 6.22 13.49
N ASN A 41 -11.33 7.46 13.43
CA ASN A 41 -9.95 7.80 13.71
C ASN A 41 -9.47 7.18 15.04
N GLY A 42 -8.63 6.18 14.89
CA GLY A 42 -7.96 5.53 15.99
C GLY A 42 -6.60 5.02 15.55
N ALA A 43 -5.62 5.04 16.43
CA ALA A 43 -4.26 4.57 16.19
C ALA A 43 -4.20 3.09 15.73
N GLY A 44 -5.29 2.32 15.93
CA GLY A 44 -5.32 0.89 15.69
C GLY A 44 -5.17 0.46 14.25
N LYS A 45 -5.87 1.11 13.31
CA LYS A 45 -5.85 0.72 11.89
C LYS A 45 -4.47 0.91 11.25
N THR A 46 -3.89 2.08 11.42
CA THR A 46 -2.53 2.39 10.96
C THR A 46 -1.50 1.49 11.64
N THR A 47 -1.66 1.23 12.94
CA THR A 47 -0.79 0.34 13.70
C THR A 47 -0.81 -1.09 13.16
N ILE A 48 -1.97 -1.59 12.75
CA ILE A 48 -2.08 -2.91 12.11
C ILE A 48 -1.22 -2.96 10.83
N LEU A 49 -1.37 -1.98 9.94
CA LEU A 49 -0.58 -1.93 8.71
C LEU A 49 0.92 -1.78 8.97
N HIS A 50 1.32 -0.92 9.91
CA HIS A 50 2.73 -0.75 10.28
C HIS A 50 3.33 -2.01 10.87
N THR A 51 2.55 -2.77 11.63
CA THR A 51 3.02 -4.05 12.20
C THR A 51 3.18 -5.12 11.13
N ILE A 52 2.24 -5.21 10.19
CA ILE A 52 2.31 -6.15 9.06
C ILE A 52 3.52 -5.84 8.18
N SER A 53 3.79 -4.58 7.89
CA SER A 53 4.90 -4.16 7.04
C SER A 53 6.27 -4.11 7.74
N GLY A 54 6.32 -4.41 9.02
CA GLY A 54 7.55 -4.45 9.80
C GLY A 54 8.03 -3.11 10.34
N LEU A 55 7.25 -2.05 10.17
CA LEU A 55 7.58 -0.71 10.70
C LEU A 55 7.36 -0.60 12.20
N HIS A 56 6.59 -1.50 12.79
CA HIS A 56 6.33 -1.57 14.23
C HIS A 56 6.36 -3.02 14.69
N LYS A 57 6.80 -3.24 15.93
CA LYS A 57 6.89 -4.59 16.51
C LYS A 57 5.61 -4.99 17.21
N ALA A 58 5.15 -6.22 16.97
CA ALA A 58 4.06 -6.82 17.72
C ALA A 58 4.53 -7.22 19.12
N THR A 59 3.61 -7.14 20.10
CA THR A 59 3.83 -7.69 21.45
C THR A 59 3.63 -9.19 21.44
N SER A 60 2.60 -9.66 20.74
CA SER A 60 2.31 -11.10 20.56
C SER A 60 1.44 -11.31 19.33
N GLY A 61 1.21 -12.54 18.97
CA GLY A 61 0.44 -12.93 17.80
C GLY A 61 1.31 -13.37 16.64
N ASN A 62 0.70 -13.63 15.51
CA ASN A 62 1.36 -14.08 14.30
C ASN A 62 0.90 -13.29 13.08
N VAL A 63 1.82 -13.01 12.18
CA VAL A 63 1.54 -12.45 10.85
C VAL A 63 2.32 -13.29 9.84
N THR A 64 1.61 -13.95 8.94
CA THR A 64 2.22 -14.79 7.90
C THR A 64 1.77 -14.40 6.51
N MET A 65 2.69 -14.42 5.56
CA MET A 65 2.41 -14.22 4.14
C MET A 65 3.03 -15.39 3.37
N GLU A 66 2.19 -16.19 2.71
CA GLU A 66 2.62 -17.38 1.98
C GLU A 66 3.55 -18.30 2.83
N GLY A 67 3.23 -18.47 4.11
CA GLY A 67 4.02 -19.28 5.02
C GLY A 67 5.23 -18.59 5.66
N ASN A 68 5.57 -17.37 5.27
CA ASN A 68 6.66 -16.60 5.84
C ASN A 68 6.17 -15.81 7.06
N ASN A 69 6.86 -15.92 8.19
CA ASN A 69 6.56 -15.14 9.38
C ASN A 69 7.10 -13.72 9.26
N LEU A 70 6.21 -12.76 9.01
CA LEU A 70 6.59 -11.36 8.79
C LEU A 70 7.11 -10.67 10.05
N LEU A 71 6.71 -11.15 11.25
CA LEU A 71 7.19 -10.59 12.53
C LEU A 71 8.67 -10.93 12.79
N LYS A 72 9.20 -11.94 12.11
CA LYS A 72 10.60 -12.36 12.17
C LYS A 72 11.40 -12.00 10.92
N THR A 73 10.79 -11.24 10.01
CA THR A 73 11.40 -10.84 8.75
C THR A 73 11.77 -9.36 8.80
N GLU A 74 12.96 -9.03 8.33
CA GLU A 74 13.36 -7.61 8.21
C GLU A 74 12.48 -6.87 7.21
N PRO A 75 12.12 -5.59 7.47
CA PRO A 75 11.24 -4.81 6.58
C PRO A 75 11.70 -4.77 5.13
N SER A 76 13.01 -4.68 4.89
CA SER A 76 13.58 -4.68 3.54
C SER A 76 13.33 -5.99 2.77
N LYS A 77 13.28 -7.12 3.49
CA LYS A 77 12.98 -8.44 2.91
C LYS A 77 11.49 -8.65 2.66
N ILE A 78 10.62 -8.00 3.44
CA ILE A 78 9.16 -8.07 3.24
C ILE A 78 8.80 -7.56 1.84
N ILE A 79 9.44 -6.52 1.36
CA ILE A 79 9.26 -6.00 0.00
C ILE A 79 9.58 -7.08 -1.05
N THR A 80 10.66 -7.83 -0.85
CA THR A 80 11.05 -8.90 -1.77
C THR A 80 10.09 -10.09 -1.78
N LEU A 81 9.30 -10.26 -0.71
CA LEU A 81 8.24 -11.27 -0.65
C LEU A 81 6.99 -10.88 -1.45
N GLY A 82 6.91 -9.64 -1.90
CA GLY A 82 5.82 -9.14 -2.73
C GLY A 82 4.82 -8.24 -2.00
N MET A 83 5.22 -7.60 -0.91
CA MET A 83 4.40 -6.62 -0.20
C MET A 83 4.88 -5.20 -0.48
N ALA A 84 3.96 -4.31 -0.82
CA ALA A 84 4.23 -2.87 -0.89
C ALA A 84 3.26 -2.11 0.00
N HIS A 85 3.68 -0.96 0.50
CA HIS A 85 2.91 -0.13 1.42
C HIS A 85 2.82 1.30 0.90
N VAL A 86 1.60 1.83 0.79
CA VAL A 86 1.33 3.24 0.55
C VAL A 86 0.88 3.83 1.88
N PRO A 87 1.77 4.54 2.59
CA PRO A 87 1.45 5.08 3.91
C PRO A 87 0.53 6.28 3.82
N GLU A 88 -0.09 6.62 4.94
CA GLU A 88 -0.82 7.87 5.09
C GLU A 88 0.10 9.07 4.82
N GLY A 89 -0.43 10.13 4.19
CA GLY A 89 0.31 11.37 3.98
C GLY A 89 1.18 11.40 2.73
N ARG A 90 0.99 10.45 1.81
CA ARG A 90 1.61 10.40 0.48
C ARG A 90 3.11 10.15 0.43
N HIS A 91 3.92 10.71 1.31
CA HIS A 91 5.36 10.46 1.49
C HIS A 91 6.18 10.37 0.20
N VAL A 92 5.94 11.29 -0.75
CA VAL A 92 6.78 11.41 -1.95
C VAL A 92 8.08 12.14 -1.63
N PHE A 93 9.13 11.84 -2.38
CA PHE A 93 10.40 12.57 -2.29
C PHE A 93 10.27 13.91 -3.01
N SER A 94 9.97 14.98 -2.26
CA SER A 94 9.61 16.30 -2.80
C SER A 94 10.65 16.91 -3.71
N GLN A 95 11.91 16.67 -3.43
CA GLN A 95 13.05 17.24 -4.17
C GLN A 95 13.50 16.39 -5.37
N MET A 96 12.84 15.26 -5.58
CA MET A 96 13.04 14.40 -6.74
C MET A 96 11.93 14.62 -7.76
N SER A 97 12.23 14.36 -9.04
CA SER A 97 11.22 14.37 -10.09
C SER A 97 10.23 13.21 -9.91
N VAL A 98 9.13 13.27 -10.64
CA VAL A 98 8.16 12.16 -10.71
C VAL A 98 8.88 10.86 -11.12
N GLU A 99 9.67 10.91 -12.18
CA GLU A 99 10.40 9.73 -12.69
C GLU A 99 11.39 9.17 -11.67
N GLU A 100 12.16 10.02 -11.01
CA GLU A 100 13.09 9.61 -9.95
C GLU A 100 12.37 8.96 -8.77
N ASN A 101 11.20 9.47 -8.38
CA ASN A 101 10.35 8.84 -7.36
C ASN A 101 9.94 7.41 -7.77
N LEU A 102 9.56 7.22 -9.03
CA LEU A 102 9.19 5.90 -9.53
C LEU A 102 10.38 4.94 -9.54
N GLU A 103 11.54 5.41 -9.97
CA GLU A 103 12.77 4.61 -9.96
C GLU A 103 13.12 4.14 -8.55
N MET A 104 12.89 4.97 -7.53
CA MET A 104 13.10 4.58 -6.13
C MET A 104 12.21 3.39 -5.71
N GLY A 105 11.01 3.29 -6.26
CA GLY A 105 10.12 2.15 -6.03
C GLY A 105 10.63 0.83 -6.59
N ALA A 106 11.48 0.89 -7.61
CA ALA A 106 12.10 -0.28 -8.24
C ALA A 106 13.47 -0.63 -7.65
N PHE A 107 13.82 -0.10 -6.51
CA PHE A 107 15.15 -0.26 -5.90
C PHE A 107 15.61 -1.72 -5.76
N ILE A 108 14.70 -2.65 -5.47
CA ILE A 108 15.02 -4.09 -5.39
C ILE A 108 15.44 -4.69 -6.74
N PHE A 109 15.13 -4.00 -7.85
CA PHE A 109 15.48 -4.40 -9.22
C PHE A 109 16.58 -3.51 -9.82
N SER A 110 17.36 -2.83 -8.99
CA SER A 110 18.32 -1.79 -9.41
C SER A 110 19.34 -2.22 -10.48
N LYS A 111 19.51 -3.51 -10.69
CA LYS A 111 20.42 -4.06 -11.72
C LYS A 111 19.74 -4.34 -13.06
N ASP A 112 18.42 -4.30 -13.11
CA ASP A 112 17.62 -4.58 -14.32
C ASP A 112 17.03 -3.29 -14.89
N LYS A 113 17.84 -2.53 -15.63
CA LYS A 113 17.40 -1.27 -16.25
C LYS A 113 16.24 -1.44 -17.21
N SER A 114 16.25 -2.48 -18.03
CA SER A 114 15.17 -2.71 -19.01
C SER A 114 13.85 -3.05 -18.34
N GLY A 115 13.88 -3.81 -17.25
CA GLY A 115 12.70 -4.10 -16.42
C GLY A 115 12.16 -2.85 -15.75
N ILE A 116 13.04 -1.97 -15.24
CA ILE A 116 12.64 -0.69 -14.64
C ILE A 116 11.95 0.21 -15.67
N GLU A 117 12.52 0.35 -16.87
CA GLU A 117 11.92 1.14 -17.95
C GLU A 117 10.55 0.61 -18.37
N ALA A 118 10.38 -0.71 -18.48
CA ALA A 118 9.09 -1.34 -18.76
C ALA A 118 8.06 -1.06 -17.66
N SER A 119 8.48 -1.12 -16.39
CA SER A 119 7.61 -0.83 -15.25
C SER A 119 7.19 0.63 -15.20
N ILE A 120 8.09 1.56 -15.50
CA ILE A 120 7.77 3.01 -15.60
C ILE A 120 6.75 3.23 -16.71
N LYS A 121 6.92 2.58 -17.86
CA LYS A 121 5.98 2.68 -18.97
C LYS A 121 4.58 2.22 -18.55
N ASP A 122 4.47 1.09 -17.85
CA ASP A 122 3.19 0.59 -17.34
C ASP A 122 2.53 1.58 -16.37
N VAL A 123 3.31 2.17 -15.47
CA VAL A 123 2.81 3.20 -14.55
C VAL A 123 2.30 4.42 -15.32
N TYR A 124 3.01 4.87 -16.35
CA TYR A 124 2.58 6.01 -17.18
C TYR A 124 1.33 5.70 -18.02
N GLU A 125 1.13 4.48 -18.40
CA GLU A 125 -0.11 4.06 -19.07
C GLU A 125 -1.32 4.12 -18.12
N ARG A 126 -1.12 3.74 -16.86
CA ARG A 126 -2.15 3.83 -15.81
C ARG A 126 -2.40 5.25 -15.34
N PHE A 127 -1.36 6.05 -15.26
CA PHE A 127 -1.38 7.43 -14.76
C PHE A 127 -0.80 8.40 -15.80
N PRO A 128 -1.55 8.73 -16.86
CA PRO A 128 -1.05 9.63 -17.91
C PRO A 128 -0.57 10.99 -17.39
N ARG A 129 -1.17 11.51 -16.31
CA ARG A 129 -0.75 12.76 -15.68
C ARG A 129 0.69 12.68 -15.15
N LEU A 130 1.12 11.52 -14.64
CA LEU A 130 2.49 11.32 -14.17
C LEU A 130 3.48 11.36 -15.33
N ARG A 131 3.10 10.79 -16.48
CA ARG A 131 3.90 10.85 -17.70
C ARG A 131 4.11 12.29 -18.17
N GLU A 132 3.04 13.07 -18.21
CA GLU A 132 3.07 14.48 -18.62
C GLU A 132 3.99 15.30 -17.71
N ARG A 133 4.06 14.95 -16.43
CA ARG A 133 4.83 15.64 -15.39
C ARG A 133 6.08 14.91 -14.96
N ARG A 134 6.58 13.99 -15.77
CA ARG A 134 7.67 13.08 -15.39
C ARG A 134 8.94 13.79 -14.92
N ARG A 135 9.21 14.99 -15.40
CA ARG A 135 10.38 15.79 -15.03
C ARG A 135 10.10 16.82 -13.94
N GLN A 136 8.85 16.98 -13.55
CA GLN A 136 8.45 17.93 -12.52
C GLN A 136 8.85 17.41 -11.13
N LEU A 137 9.26 18.32 -10.23
CA LEU A 137 9.53 17.98 -8.85
C LEU A 137 8.24 17.53 -8.16
N ALA A 138 8.31 16.41 -7.46
CA ALA A 138 7.14 15.80 -6.81
C ALA A 138 6.48 16.72 -5.78
N GLY A 139 7.26 17.55 -5.08
CA GLY A 139 6.74 18.51 -4.12
C GLY A 139 5.85 19.59 -4.72
N THR A 140 5.90 19.81 -6.04
CA THR A 140 5.10 20.81 -6.75
C THR A 140 3.80 20.24 -7.36
N LEU A 141 3.58 18.95 -7.23
CA LEU A 141 2.35 18.29 -7.69
C LEU A 141 1.16 18.63 -6.79
N SER A 142 -0.05 18.53 -7.34
CA SER A 142 -1.28 18.58 -6.55
C SER A 142 -1.36 17.39 -5.58
N GLY A 143 -2.23 17.48 -4.56
CA GLY A 143 -2.42 16.40 -3.61
C GLY A 143 -2.83 15.08 -4.27
N GLY A 144 -3.73 15.12 -5.26
CA GLY A 144 -4.16 13.94 -6.00
C GLY A 144 -3.04 13.35 -6.85
N GLU A 145 -2.24 14.20 -7.51
CA GLU A 145 -1.09 13.75 -8.29
C GLU A 145 0.01 13.13 -7.42
N GLN A 146 0.25 13.70 -6.24
CA GLN A 146 1.17 13.10 -5.25
C GLN A 146 0.69 11.72 -4.78
N GLN A 147 -0.62 11.56 -4.58
CA GLN A 147 -1.20 10.27 -4.22
C GLN A 147 -1.06 9.25 -5.35
N MET A 148 -1.31 9.65 -6.60
CA MET A 148 -1.05 8.83 -7.78
C MET A 148 0.42 8.40 -7.85
N LEU A 149 1.33 9.32 -7.57
CA LEU A 149 2.76 9.03 -7.57
C LEU A 149 3.13 8.03 -6.47
N ALA A 150 2.57 8.17 -5.26
CA ALA A 150 2.80 7.23 -4.18
C ALA A 150 2.32 5.81 -4.53
N VAL A 151 1.15 5.68 -5.14
CA VAL A 151 0.63 4.40 -5.63
C VAL A 151 1.50 3.85 -6.76
N GLY A 152 1.84 4.68 -7.74
CA GLY A 152 2.70 4.28 -8.86
C GLY A 152 4.07 3.80 -8.41
N ARG A 153 4.68 4.48 -7.45
CA ARG A 153 5.95 4.07 -6.85
C ARG A 153 5.85 2.70 -6.18
N ALA A 154 4.78 2.44 -5.43
CA ALA A 154 4.55 1.14 -4.81
C ALA A 154 4.40 0.03 -5.86
N LEU A 155 3.73 0.30 -6.98
CA LEU A 155 3.56 -0.65 -8.08
C LEU A 155 4.86 -1.01 -8.80
N MET A 156 5.89 -0.17 -8.70
CA MET A 156 7.21 -0.42 -9.30
C MET A 156 7.91 -1.65 -8.71
N SER A 157 7.54 -2.09 -7.51
CA SER A 157 8.07 -3.31 -6.89
C SER A 157 7.34 -4.58 -7.33
N HIS A 158 6.35 -4.50 -8.20
CA HIS A 158 5.49 -5.61 -8.64
C HIS A 158 4.91 -6.41 -7.48
N PRO A 159 4.17 -5.77 -6.56
CA PRO A 159 3.69 -6.43 -5.35
C PRO A 159 2.60 -7.46 -5.65
N LYS A 160 2.54 -8.50 -4.83
CA LYS A 160 1.40 -9.43 -4.77
C LYS A 160 0.27 -8.83 -3.94
N ILE A 161 0.63 -8.10 -2.89
CA ILE A 161 -0.30 -7.39 -2.01
C ILE A 161 0.14 -5.95 -1.81
N LEU A 162 -0.83 -5.04 -1.87
CA LEU A 162 -0.65 -3.62 -1.65
C LEU A 162 -1.40 -3.20 -0.38
N LEU A 163 -0.68 -2.70 0.61
CA LEU A 163 -1.25 -2.10 1.81
C LEU A 163 -1.44 -0.61 1.55
N MET A 164 -2.65 -0.10 1.79
CA MET A 164 -2.96 1.33 1.58
C MET A 164 -3.58 1.92 2.84
N ASP A 165 -2.95 2.96 3.37
CA ASP A 165 -3.40 3.64 4.57
C ASP A 165 -4.06 4.98 4.23
N GLU A 166 -5.38 5.04 4.35
CA GLU A 166 -6.23 6.21 4.14
C GLU A 166 -5.90 7.01 2.86
N PRO A 167 -5.93 6.35 1.68
CA PRO A 167 -5.49 6.99 0.44
C PRO A 167 -6.33 8.19 0.02
N SER A 168 -7.56 8.33 0.52
CA SER A 168 -8.45 9.44 0.19
C SER A 168 -8.31 10.66 1.11
N MET A 169 -7.54 10.54 2.21
CA MET A 169 -7.45 11.61 3.21
C MET A 169 -6.93 12.93 2.62
N GLY A 170 -7.64 14.01 2.93
CA GLY A 170 -7.25 15.35 2.51
C GLY A 170 -7.47 15.65 1.03
N LEU A 171 -8.18 14.79 0.31
CA LEU A 171 -8.51 14.98 -1.11
C LEU A 171 -9.93 15.53 -1.29
N SER A 172 -10.14 16.27 -2.37
CA SER A 172 -11.47 16.72 -2.79
C SER A 172 -12.35 15.52 -3.18
N PRO A 173 -13.70 15.64 -3.13
CA PRO A 173 -14.59 14.55 -3.52
C PRO A 173 -14.32 13.97 -4.93
N LEU A 174 -13.94 14.81 -5.87
CA LEU A 174 -13.60 14.36 -7.23
C LEU A 174 -12.33 13.50 -7.24
N LEU A 175 -11.30 13.92 -6.51
CA LEU A 175 -10.05 13.18 -6.40
C LEU A 175 -10.21 11.89 -5.59
N VAL A 176 -11.09 11.87 -4.59
CA VAL A 176 -11.46 10.65 -3.87
C VAL A 176 -12.00 9.60 -4.83
N LYS A 177 -12.95 9.96 -5.69
CA LYS A 177 -13.50 9.04 -6.70
C LYS A 177 -12.42 8.54 -7.65
N GLU A 178 -11.53 9.41 -8.08
CA GLU A 178 -10.44 9.06 -8.98
C GLU A 178 -9.46 8.05 -8.33
N ILE A 179 -9.09 8.26 -7.07
CA ILE A 179 -8.21 7.33 -6.34
C ILE A 179 -8.88 5.96 -6.15
N PHE A 180 -10.14 5.89 -5.77
CA PHE A 180 -10.85 4.62 -5.63
C PHE A 180 -11.00 3.88 -6.96
N LYS A 181 -11.22 4.60 -8.05
CA LYS A 181 -11.21 4.02 -9.40
C LYS A 181 -9.85 3.38 -9.73
N ILE A 182 -8.77 4.05 -9.38
CA ILE A 182 -7.41 3.52 -9.55
C ILE A 182 -7.22 2.25 -8.72
N ILE A 183 -7.67 2.23 -7.47
CA ILE A 183 -7.60 1.05 -6.59
C ILE A 183 -8.34 -0.13 -7.23
N GLU A 184 -9.54 0.08 -7.77
CA GLU A 184 -10.29 -0.95 -8.49
C GLU A 184 -9.53 -1.47 -9.71
N GLU A 185 -8.92 -0.59 -10.50
CA GLU A 185 -8.14 -0.98 -11.67
C GLU A 185 -6.91 -1.81 -11.31
N VAL A 186 -6.21 -1.44 -10.24
CA VAL A 186 -5.08 -2.21 -9.70
C VAL A 186 -5.53 -3.59 -9.24
N HIS A 187 -6.66 -3.67 -8.54
CA HIS A 187 -7.25 -4.93 -8.12
C HIS A 187 -7.63 -5.82 -9.30
N LYS A 188 -8.27 -5.28 -10.34
CA LYS A 188 -8.65 -6.03 -11.55
C LYS A 188 -7.46 -6.68 -12.26
N GLN A 189 -6.27 -6.19 -12.04
CA GLN A 189 -5.04 -6.74 -12.59
C GLN A 189 -4.44 -7.86 -11.74
N GLY A 190 -5.15 -8.29 -10.70
CA GLY A 190 -4.79 -9.42 -9.87
C GLY A 190 -4.00 -9.09 -8.62
N ILE A 191 -3.82 -7.80 -8.28
CA ILE A 191 -3.14 -7.38 -7.06
C ILE A 191 -4.11 -7.44 -5.89
N THR A 192 -3.73 -8.15 -4.84
CA THR A 192 -4.46 -8.21 -3.58
C THR A 192 -4.29 -6.90 -2.82
N ILE A 193 -5.35 -6.39 -2.20
CA ILE A 193 -5.31 -5.08 -1.52
C ILE A 193 -5.85 -5.20 -0.10
N LEU A 194 -5.09 -4.68 0.85
CA LEU A 194 -5.54 -4.43 2.22
C LEU A 194 -5.60 -2.92 2.42
N LEU A 195 -6.82 -2.41 2.57
CA LEU A 195 -7.12 -0.99 2.60
C LEU A 195 -7.59 -0.57 3.99
N VAL A 196 -7.00 0.49 4.53
CA VAL A 196 -7.51 1.19 5.71
C VAL A 196 -8.14 2.49 5.25
N GLU A 197 -9.41 2.73 5.62
CA GLU A 197 -10.15 3.89 5.14
C GLU A 197 -11.20 4.35 6.15
N GLN A 198 -11.39 5.67 6.25
CA GLN A 198 -12.48 6.29 7.01
C GLN A 198 -13.72 6.50 6.15
N ASN A 199 -13.56 6.67 4.85
CA ASN A 199 -14.66 6.83 3.90
C ASN A 199 -15.34 5.47 3.67
N ALA A 200 -16.20 5.08 4.63
CA ALA A 200 -16.85 3.77 4.63
C ALA A 200 -17.67 3.52 3.37
N LYS A 201 -18.37 4.54 2.87
CA LYS A 201 -19.20 4.42 1.66
C LYS A 201 -18.36 4.01 0.44
N MET A 202 -17.26 4.71 0.20
CA MET A 202 -16.37 4.40 -0.92
C MET A 202 -15.64 3.08 -0.72
N ALA A 203 -15.16 2.82 0.50
CA ALA A 203 -14.45 1.58 0.82
C ALA A 203 -15.35 0.35 0.60
N LEU A 204 -16.58 0.38 1.07
CA LEU A 204 -17.55 -0.71 0.90
C LEU A 204 -17.99 -0.90 -0.56
N SER A 205 -17.92 0.14 -1.38
CA SER A 205 -18.28 0.05 -2.80
C SER A 205 -17.32 -0.79 -3.63
N ILE A 206 -16.09 -0.97 -3.16
CA ILE A 206 -15.03 -1.72 -3.88
C ILE A 206 -14.56 -2.98 -3.13
N ALA A 207 -14.92 -3.15 -1.85
CA ALA A 207 -14.51 -4.30 -1.06
C ALA A 207 -15.23 -5.59 -1.49
N ASP A 208 -14.53 -6.70 -1.38
CA ASP A 208 -15.06 -8.05 -1.57
C ASP A 208 -15.73 -8.57 -0.29
#